data_d4fef0b21d7fa8706bca259f95b01d1d
#
_entry.id   d4fef0b21d7fa8706bca259f95b01d1d
#
_cell.length_a   1.000
_cell.length_b   1.000
_cell.length_c   1.000
_cell.angle_alpha   90.00
_cell.angle_beta   90.00
_cell.angle_gamma   90.00
#
_symmetry.space_group_name_H-M   'P 1'
#
loop_
_entity.id
_entity.type
_entity.pdbx_description
1 polymer ?
#
loop_
_entity_poly.entity_id
_entity_poly.type
_entity_poly.pdbx_seq_one_letter_code
_entity_poly.pdbx_strand_id
1 'polypeptide(L)'
;MEHYFTNNESLESKIKEINYNILDKNFTFYTDLGVFSKDKVDYGTDLLLKTYLNNRSESLKVLDVGCGYGVIGLVLESTTNSKVDMIDINKRSVHLTKMNIKRLKSNNNAFYSDAYSEVKDTYDVIITNPPIRVGNDKLLEILIGAKKHLNEKGELWYVIRKDQGGLTIMKKLQDTYNIEIKDKKKGYLIFCAKSK
;
A
#
# COMPACT_ATOMS: atom_id res chain seq x y z
N MET A 1 3.92 -24.20 -0.59
CA MET A 1 3.76 -23.05 -1.53
C MET A 1 4.23 -21.82 -0.77
N GLU A 2 5.38 -21.28 -1.13
CA GLU A 2 5.93 -20.10 -0.44
C GLU A 2 5.08 -18.88 -0.78
N HIS A 3 4.59 -18.19 0.24
CA HIS A 3 3.74 -17.03 0.08
C HIS A 3 4.58 -15.73 0.15
N TYR A 4 4.34 -14.79 -0.77
CA TYR A 4 5.02 -13.49 -0.81
C TYR A 4 4.73 -12.57 0.40
N PHE A 5 3.88 -13.00 1.33
CA PHE A 5 3.58 -12.34 2.62
C PHE A 5 4.51 -12.78 3.75
N THR A 6 5.48 -13.66 3.49
CA THR A 6 6.46 -14.14 4.45
C THR A 6 7.87 -13.93 3.91
N ASN A 7 8.86 -14.01 4.77
CA ASN A 7 10.24 -13.94 4.34
C ASN A 7 10.62 -15.18 3.51
N ASN A 8 10.83 -15.00 2.21
CA ASN A 8 11.20 -16.05 1.25
C ASN A 8 12.72 -16.07 1.07
N GLU A 9 13.47 -16.32 2.15
CA GLU A 9 14.95 -16.31 2.13
C GLU A 9 15.55 -17.39 1.24
N SER A 10 14.84 -18.51 1.05
CA SER A 10 15.26 -19.64 0.20
C SER A 10 15.00 -19.43 -1.30
N LEU A 11 14.20 -18.45 -1.67
CA LEU A 11 13.86 -18.20 -3.08
C LEU A 11 15.02 -17.49 -3.78
N GLU A 12 15.46 -18.05 -4.93
CA GLU A 12 16.45 -17.40 -5.77
C GLU A 12 16.01 -15.99 -6.15
N SER A 13 16.92 -15.02 -6.07
CA SER A 13 16.67 -13.65 -6.50
C SER A 13 16.87 -13.54 -8.01
N LYS A 14 15.85 -13.03 -8.70
CA LYS A 14 15.90 -12.71 -10.12
C LYS A 14 15.30 -11.33 -10.35
N ILE A 15 16.10 -10.31 -10.05
CA ILE A 15 15.70 -8.92 -10.22
C ILE A 15 15.44 -8.63 -11.70
N LYS A 16 14.32 -7.96 -11.97
CA LYS A 16 13.94 -7.48 -13.28
C LYS A 16 13.35 -6.09 -13.20
N GLU A 17 13.21 -5.44 -14.34
CA GLU A 17 12.57 -4.13 -14.46
C GLU A 17 11.16 -4.26 -15.00
N ILE A 18 10.26 -3.44 -14.46
CA ILE A 18 8.92 -3.22 -15.03
C ILE A 18 8.69 -1.73 -15.21
N ASN A 19 7.94 -1.39 -16.26
CA ASN A 19 7.53 -0.02 -16.52
C ASN A 19 6.09 0.21 -16.04
N TYR A 20 5.84 1.38 -15.49
CA TYR A 20 4.51 1.80 -15.04
C TYR A 20 4.26 3.26 -15.41
N ASN A 21 3.13 3.50 -16.06
CA ASN A 21 2.71 4.83 -16.49
C ASN A 21 1.44 5.20 -15.73
N ILE A 22 1.48 6.33 -15.06
CA ILE A 22 0.32 6.89 -14.35
C ILE A 22 0.31 8.40 -14.51
N LEU A 23 -0.86 8.95 -14.85
CA LEU A 23 -0.97 10.35 -15.31
C LEU A 23 0.06 10.57 -16.42
N ASP A 24 0.77 11.68 -16.42
CA ASP A 24 1.80 11.99 -17.43
C ASP A 24 3.22 11.58 -16.99
N LYS A 25 3.34 10.65 -16.02
CA LYS A 25 4.61 10.19 -15.46
C LYS A 25 4.91 8.74 -15.78
N ASN A 26 6.18 8.49 -16.12
CA ASN A 26 6.72 7.17 -16.40
C ASN A 26 7.66 6.75 -15.28
N PHE A 27 7.46 5.55 -14.75
CA PHE A 27 8.27 4.95 -13.72
C PHE A 27 8.87 3.64 -14.22
N THR A 28 10.10 3.35 -13.79
CA THR A 28 10.71 2.03 -13.96
C THR A 28 11.07 1.51 -12.57
N PHE A 29 10.51 0.38 -12.19
CA PHE A 29 10.72 -0.25 -10.89
C PHE A 29 11.53 -1.54 -11.02
N TYR A 30 12.43 -1.79 -10.09
CA TYR A 30 12.97 -3.12 -9.84
C TYR A 30 11.93 -3.96 -9.11
N THR A 31 11.79 -5.20 -9.54
CA THR A 31 10.96 -6.24 -8.90
C THR A 31 11.72 -7.56 -8.91
N ASP A 32 11.21 -8.58 -8.19
CA ASP A 32 11.90 -9.86 -8.04
C ASP A 32 10.92 -11.03 -7.88
N LEU A 33 11.42 -12.26 -7.95
CA LEU A 33 10.68 -13.44 -7.53
C LEU A 33 10.33 -13.33 -6.04
N GLY A 34 9.16 -13.82 -5.65
CA GLY A 34 8.71 -13.79 -4.25
C GLY A 34 8.13 -12.47 -3.76
N VAL A 35 7.90 -11.50 -4.65
CA VAL A 35 7.13 -10.30 -4.34
C VAL A 35 5.81 -10.26 -5.11
N PHE A 36 4.84 -9.55 -4.55
CA PHE A 36 3.53 -9.39 -5.17
C PHE A 36 3.64 -8.62 -6.50
N SER A 37 2.90 -9.10 -7.52
CA SER A 37 2.77 -8.42 -8.81
C SER A 37 4.10 -8.12 -9.53
N LYS A 38 4.99 -9.12 -9.53
CA LYS A 38 6.36 -9.02 -10.06
C LYS A 38 6.47 -8.71 -11.56
N ASP A 39 5.42 -8.93 -12.34
CA ASP A 39 5.45 -8.80 -13.82
C ASP A 39 4.87 -7.47 -14.32
N LYS A 40 4.02 -6.84 -13.54
CA LYS A 40 3.38 -5.54 -13.80
C LYS A 40 2.75 -5.02 -12.53
N VAL A 41 2.49 -3.72 -12.44
CA VAL A 41 1.71 -3.15 -11.33
C VAL A 41 0.31 -3.76 -11.31
N ASP A 42 -0.12 -4.20 -10.11
CA ASP A 42 -1.44 -4.78 -9.89
C ASP A 42 -2.56 -3.78 -10.22
N TYR A 43 -3.64 -4.29 -10.78
CA TYR A 43 -4.78 -3.46 -11.17
C TYR A 43 -5.44 -2.76 -9.97
N GLY A 44 -5.51 -3.44 -8.81
CA GLY A 44 -6.05 -2.85 -7.58
C GLY A 44 -5.19 -1.68 -7.10
N THR A 45 -3.86 -1.82 -7.15
CA THR A 45 -2.90 -0.76 -6.83
C THR A 45 -3.04 0.42 -7.80
N ASP A 46 -3.12 0.17 -9.11
CA ASP A 46 -3.32 1.20 -10.13
C ASP A 46 -4.63 1.97 -9.92
N LEU A 47 -5.74 1.25 -9.65
CA LEU A 47 -7.03 1.86 -9.39
C LEU A 47 -7.03 2.67 -8.09
N LEU A 48 -6.41 2.15 -7.01
CA LEU A 48 -6.27 2.85 -5.74
C LEU A 48 -5.52 4.17 -5.91
N LEU A 49 -4.36 4.14 -6.58
CA LEU A 49 -3.56 5.33 -6.87
C LEU A 49 -4.33 6.36 -7.68
N LYS A 50 -4.95 5.96 -8.79
CA LYS A 50 -5.74 6.87 -9.64
C LYS A 50 -6.91 7.49 -8.87
N THR A 51 -7.63 6.69 -8.09
CA THR A 51 -8.75 7.18 -7.28
C THR A 51 -8.27 8.14 -6.20
N TYR A 52 -7.17 7.80 -5.51
CA TYR A 52 -6.58 8.67 -4.49
C TYR A 52 -6.15 10.01 -5.08
N LEU A 53 -5.36 10.01 -6.16
CA LEU A 53 -4.84 11.21 -6.80
C LEU A 53 -5.93 12.12 -7.41
N ASN A 54 -7.06 11.54 -7.82
CA ASN A 54 -8.23 12.33 -8.24
C ASN A 54 -8.96 13.01 -7.08
N ASN A 55 -8.75 12.56 -5.83
CA ASN A 55 -9.38 13.11 -4.64
C ASN A 55 -8.43 13.94 -3.77
N ARG A 56 -7.11 13.74 -3.93
CA ARG A 56 -6.06 14.34 -3.11
C ARG A 56 -4.87 14.74 -3.97
N SER A 57 -4.46 15.99 -3.89
CA SER A 57 -3.28 16.53 -4.60
C SER A 57 -2.29 17.22 -3.68
N GLU A 58 -2.65 17.41 -2.41
CA GLU A 58 -1.83 18.08 -1.40
C GLU A 58 -0.65 17.20 -0.94
N SER A 59 0.43 17.86 -0.52
CA SER A 59 1.59 17.22 0.10
C SER A 59 1.25 16.82 1.54
N LEU A 60 1.29 15.53 1.83
CA LEU A 60 0.89 14.93 3.10
C LEU A 60 1.98 14.00 3.64
N LYS A 61 1.93 13.71 4.96
CA LYS A 61 2.69 12.62 5.56
C LYS A 61 1.91 11.32 5.43
N VAL A 62 2.43 10.38 4.66
CA VAL A 62 1.74 9.14 4.26
C VAL A 62 2.48 7.91 4.78
N LEU A 63 1.74 6.88 5.16
CA LEU A 63 2.26 5.54 5.42
C LEU A 63 1.70 4.56 4.39
N ASP A 64 2.57 3.91 3.62
CA ASP A 64 2.23 2.83 2.68
C ASP A 64 2.46 1.49 3.39
N VAL A 65 1.38 0.77 3.72
CA VAL A 65 1.41 -0.48 4.47
C VAL A 65 1.33 -1.68 3.53
N GLY A 66 2.34 -2.57 3.58
CA GLY A 66 2.50 -3.64 2.62
C GLY A 66 2.99 -3.11 1.28
N CYS A 67 4.05 -2.30 1.31
CA CYS A 67 4.49 -1.50 0.17
C CYS A 67 5.01 -2.31 -1.03
N GLY A 68 5.31 -3.61 -0.85
CA GLY A 68 5.88 -4.45 -1.90
C GLY A 68 7.22 -3.89 -2.38
N TYR A 69 7.32 -3.52 -3.65
CA TYR A 69 8.51 -2.87 -4.22
C TYR A 69 8.39 -1.33 -4.30
N GLY A 70 7.42 -0.73 -3.59
CA GLY A 70 7.34 0.71 -3.34
C GLY A 70 6.53 1.53 -4.34
N VAL A 71 5.63 0.90 -5.12
CA VAL A 71 4.87 1.60 -6.17
C VAL A 71 4.05 2.76 -5.61
N ILE A 72 3.24 2.51 -4.57
CA ILE A 72 2.33 3.52 -4.02
C ILE A 72 3.14 4.69 -3.48
N GLY A 73 4.07 4.43 -2.57
CA GLY A 73 4.84 5.49 -1.93
C GLY A 73 5.64 6.36 -2.89
N LEU A 74 6.31 5.74 -3.86
CA LEU A 74 7.15 6.46 -4.83
C LEU A 74 6.33 7.26 -5.86
N VAL A 75 5.17 6.75 -6.25
CA VAL A 75 4.25 7.50 -7.11
C VAL A 75 3.68 8.71 -6.35
N LEU A 76 3.24 8.55 -5.10
CA LEU A 76 2.68 9.65 -4.31
C LEU A 76 3.70 10.77 -4.09
N GLU A 77 4.95 10.46 -3.70
CA GLU A 77 6.00 11.47 -3.60
C GLU A 77 6.16 12.24 -4.91
N SER A 78 6.31 11.51 -6.01
CA SER A 78 6.55 12.13 -7.32
C SER A 78 5.38 12.99 -7.81
N THR A 79 4.14 12.68 -7.41
CA THR A 79 2.93 13.35 -7.93
C THR A 79 2.42 14.46 -7.01
N THR A 80 2.59 14.32 -5.70
CA THR A 80 2.02 15.24 -4.69
C THR A 80 3.07 15.88 -3.77
N ASN A 81 4.36 15.56 -3.95
CA ASN A 81 5.44 15.92 -3.02
C ASN A 81 5.20 15.43 -1.57
N SER A 82 4.40 14.40 -1.38
CA SER A 82 4.16 13.80 -0.07
C SER A 82 5.42 13.13 0.46
N LYS A 83 5.61 13.18 1.78
CA LYS A 83 6.61 12.39 2.48
C LYS A 83 6.02 11.04 2.83
N VAL A 84 6.59 9.96 2.32
CA VAL A 84 6.03 8.62 2.49
C VAL A 84 6.99 7.70 3.22
N ASP A 85 6.55 7.14 4.34
CA ASP A 85 7.18 5.97 4.94
C ASP A 85 6.52 4.72 4.34
N MET A 86 7.34 3.73 3.97
CA MET A 86 6.91 2.50 3.32
C MET A 86 7.30 1.30 4.17
N ILE A 87 6.35 0.45 4.51
CA ILE A 87 6.60 -0.71 5.38
C ILE A 87 6.11 -2.01 4.74
N ASP A 88 6.84 -3.08 5.01
CA ASP A 88 6.46 -4.43 4.60
C ASP A 88 7.03 -5.45 5.59
N ILE A 89 6.31 -6.56 5.79
CA ILE A 89 6.77 -7.71 6.58
C ILE A 89 7.78 -8.57 5.79
N ASN A 90 7.79 -8.46 4.47
CA ASN A 90 8.73 -9.17 3.62
C ASN A 90 10.02 -8.35 3.45
N LYS A 91 11.12 -8.83 4.00
CA LYS A 91 12.45 -8.18 3.91
C LYS A 91 12.90 -7.96 2.46
N ARG A 92 12.54 -8.86 1.54
CA ARG A 92 12.84 -8.74 0.10
C ARG A 92 12.09 -7.55 -0.51
N SER A 93 10.81 -7.37 -0.16
CA SER A 93 10.01 -6.20 -0.55
C SER A 93 10.67 -4.90 -0.08
N VAL A 94 11.06 -4.82 1.19
CA VAL A 94 11.78 -3.66 1.75
C VAL A 94 13.09 -3.39 1.01
N HIS A 95 13.87 -4.44 0.72
CA HIS A 95 15.11 -4.30 -0.04
C HIS A 95 14.86 -3.72 -1.45
N LEU A 96 13.89 -4.25 -2.18
CA LEU A 96 13.51 -3.73 -3.50
C LEU A 96 13.01 -2.30 -3.44
N THR A 97 12.19 -1.97 -2.43
CA THR A 97 11.72 -0.59 -2.21
C THR A 97 12.90 0.36 -2.00
N LYS A 98 13.92 -0.02 -1.21
CA LYS A 98 15.15 0.78 -1.03
C LYS A 98 15.95 0.94 -2.33
N MET A 99 16.01 -0.11 -3.17
CA MET A 99 16.62 -0.01 -4.50
C MET A 99 15.86 0.98 -5.40
N ASN A 100 14.53 0.95 -5.37
CA ASN A 100 13.67 1.85 -6.15
C ASN A 100 13.73 3.30 -5.63
N ILE A 101 13.80 3.50 -4.31
CA ILE A 101 14.08 4.81 -3.70
C ILE A 101 15.36 5.41 -4.29
N LYS A 102 16.46 4.63 -4.27
CA LYS A 102 17.75 5.07 -4.82
C LYS A 102 17.67 5.35 -6.32
N ARG A 103 17.04 4.46 -7.09
CA ARG A 103 16.87 4.60 -8.55
C ARG A 103 16.13 5.87 -8.92
N LEU A 104 15.02 6.15 -8.24
CA LEU A 104 14.15 7.30 -8.50
C LEU A 104 14.60 8.57 -7.78
N LYS A 105 15.73 8.52 -7.05
CA LYS A 105 16.28 9.63 -6.24
C LYS A 105 15.23 10.19 -5.26
N SER A 106 14.43 9.31 -4.68
CA SER A 106 13.40 9.63 -3.71
C SER A 106 14.01 9.94 -2.35
N ASN A 107 13.34 10.82 -1.58
CA ASN A 107 13.68 11.13 -0.19
C ASN A 107 12.85 10.33 0.82
N ASN A 108 12.04 9.40 0.35
CA ASN A 108 11.20 8.54 1.17
C ASN A 108 12.03 7.51 1.95
N ASN A 109 11.40 6.89 2.94
CA ASN A 109 12.00 5.85 3.74
C ASN A 109 11.26 4.52 3.58
N ALA A 110 12.00 3.40 3.74
CA ALA A 110 11.41 2.06 3.75
C ALA A 110 12.05 1.20 4.83
N PHE A 111 11.22 0.50 5.63
CA PHE A 111 11.69 -0.35 6.71
C PHE A 111 10.78 -1.57 6.94
N TYR A 112 11.36 -2.61 7.55
CA TYR A 112 10.64 -3.80 7.96
C TYR A 112 9.66 -3.47 9.08
N SER A 113 8.43 -3.97 8.96
CA SER A 113 7.44 -3.92 10.05
C SER A 113 6.40 -5.02 9.84
N ASP A 114 6.09 -5.77 10.89
CA ASP A 114 4.90 -6.61 10.91
C ASP A 114 3.70 -5.72 11.29
N ALA A 115 2.87 -5.44 10.30
CA ALA A 115 1.87 -4.37 10.39
C ALA A 115 2.51 -3.10 10.96
N TYR A 116 2.13 -2.65 12.14
CA TYR A 116 2.59 -1.40 12.75
C TYR A 116 3.65 -1.57 13.85
N SER A 117 4.25 -2.75 14.02
CA SER A 117 5.16 -3.06 15.14
C SER A 117 6.33 -2.07 15.29
N GLU A 118 6.85 -1.57 14.16
CA GLU A 118 7.98 -0.64 14.13
C GLU A 118 7.56 0.81 13.82
N VAL A 119 6.25 1.07 13.67
CA VAL A 119 5.71 2.39 13.36
C VAL A 119 5.54 3.21 14.63
N LYS A 120 6.28 4.31 14.75
CA LYS A 120 6.26 5.20 15.92
C LYS A 120 5.51 6.51 15.69
N ASP A 121 5.37 6.89 14.45
CA ASP A 121 4.79 8.16 14.02
C ASP A 121 3.29 8.07 13.76
N THR A 122 2.67 9.23 13.56
CA THR A 122 1.32 9.38 13.03
C THR A 122 1.35 10.03 11.66
N TYR A 123 0.29 9.80 10.87
CA TYR A 123 0.21 10.12 9.45
C TYR A 123 -1.12 10.79 9.11
N ASP A 124 -1.09 11.64 8.10
CA ASP A 124 -2.30 12.25 7.53
C ASP A 124 -3.07 11.22 6.70
N VAL A 125 -2.34 10.31 6.07
CA VAL A 125 -2.92 9.22 5.27
C VAL A 125 -2.17 7.92 5.56
N ILE A 126 -2.94 6.85 5.74
CA ILE A 126 -2.45 5.47 5.63
C ILE A 126 -3.09 4.87 4.40
N ILE A 127 -2.28 4.30 3.50
CA ILE A 127 -2.74 3.72 2.25
C ILE A 127 -2.23 2.28 2.13
N THR A 128 -3.07 1.38 1.60
CA THR A 128 -2.69 -0.03 1.47
C THR A 128 -3.46 -0.76 0.38
N ASN A 129 -2.78 -1.64 -0.34
CA ASN A 129 -3.37 -2.76 -1.06
C ASN A 129 -3.10 -4.01 -0.21
N PRO A 130 -3.96 -4.33 0.76
CA PRO A 130 -3.62 -5.27 1.81
C PRO A 130 -3.60 -6.72 1.31
N PRO A 131 -2.80 -7.61 1.94
CA PRO A 131 -2.75 -9.01 1.59
C PRO A 131 -4.03 -9.74 2.03
N ILE A 132 -4.91 -10.06 1.09
CA ILE A 132 -6.19 -10.76 1.39
C ILE A 132 -5.98 -12.23 1.78
N ARG A 133 -4.93 -12.87 1.27
CA ARG A 133 -4.67 -14.31 1.46
C ARG A 133 -4.11 -14.67 2.84
N VAL A 134 -3.74 -13.70 3.66
CA VAL A 134 -3.26 -13.95 5.04
C VAL A 134 -4.37 -14.24 6.04
N GLY A 135 -5.62 -14.21 5.60
CA GLY A 135 -6.80 -14.41 6.44
C GLY A 135 -7.42 -13.10 6.95
N ASN A 136 -8.68 -13.20 7.35
CA ASN A 136 -9.46 -12.02 7.77
C ASN A 136 -8.91 -11.35 9.03
N ASP A 137 -8.34 -12.12 9.97
CA ASP A 137 -7.86 -11.57 11.24
C ASP A 137 -6.66 -10.64 11.03
N LYS A 138 -5.69 -11.04 10.21
CA LYS A 138 -4.53 -10.19 9.87
C LYS A 138 -4.93 -8.98 9.05
N LEU A 139 -5.87 -9.15 8.12
CA LEU A 139 -6.43 -8.03 7.35
C LEU A 139 -7.11 -7.01 8.27
N LEU A 140 -7.92 -7.48 9.23
CA LEU A 140 -8.59 -6.59 10.19
C LEU A 140 -7.59 -5.94 11.14
N GLU A 141 -6.54 -6.65 11.58
CA GLU A 141 -5.45 -6.08 12.37
C GLU A 141 -4.82 -4.87 11.65
N ILE A 142 -4.51 -5.01 10.35
CA ILE A 142 -3.97 -3.92 9.54
C ILE A 142 -4.97 -2.76 9.45
N LEU A 143 -6.22 -3.01 9.08
CA LEU A 143 -7.19 -1.96 8.82
C LEU A 143 -7.68 -1.26 10.10
N ILE A 144 -7.92 -1.99 11.19
CA ILE A 144 -8.33 -1.42 12.48
C ILE A 144 -7.13 -0.74 13.16
N GLY A 145 -5.95 -1.37 13.10
CA GLY A 145 -4.72 -0.86 13.70
C GLY A 145 -4.31 0.51 13.15
N ALA A 146 -4.64 0.81 11.91
CA ALA A 146 -4.36 2.09 11.27
C ALA A 146 -4.87 3.29 12.12
N LYS A 147 -6.00 3.16 12.82
CA LYS A 147 -6.56 4.23 13.65
C LYS A 147 -5.57 4.81 14.65
N LYS A 148 -4.71 3.98 15.24
CA LYS A 148 -3.72 4.40 16.24
C LYS A 148 -2.58 5.23 15.65
N HIS A 149 -2.39 5.15 14.33
CA HIS A 149 -1.33 5.80 13.58
C HIS A 149 -1.84 6.90 12.64
N LEU A 150 -3.14 7.19 12.66
CA LEU A 150 -3.72 8.33 11.96
C LEU A 150 -3.73 9.59 12.83
N ASN A 151 -3.42 10.73 12.23
CA ASN A 151 -3.68 12.04 12.83
C ASN A 151 -5.21 12.24 13.02
N GLU A 152 -5.62 13.24 13.80
CA GLU A 152 -7.04 13.48 14.16
C GLU A 152 -7.98 13.54 12.95
N LYS A 153 -7.54 14.11 11.83
CA LYS A 153 -8.29 14.20 10.56
C LYS A 153 -7.76 13.24 9.48
N GLY A 154 -6.93 12.28 9.90
CA GLY A 154 -6.27 11.36 8.98
C GLY A 154 -7.24 10.38 8.33
N GLU A 155 -6.83 9.87 7.18
CA GLU A 155 -7.63 8.97 6.34
C GLU A 155 -6.90 7.65 6.09
N LEU A 156 -7.66 6.55 6.16
CA LEU A 156 -7.21 5.24 5.70
C LEU A 156 -7.80 4.97 4.31
N TRP A 157 -6.92 4.79 3.32
CA TRP A 157 -7.29 4.41 1.96
C TRP A 157 -6.88 2.97 1.68
N TYR A 158 -7.82 2.16 1.18
CA TYR A 158 -7.52 0.77 0.87
C TYR A 158 -8.35 0.23 -0.29
N VAL A 159 -7.84 -0.82 -0.93
CA VAL A 159 -8.52 -1.53 -2.01
C VAL A 159 -8.80 -2.98 -1.61
N ILE A 160 -10.02 -3.44 -1.84
CA ILE A 160 -10.39 -4.86 -1.69
C ILE A 160 -11.35 -5.23 -2.82
N ARG A 161 -11.25 -6.44 -3.34
CA ARG A 161 -12.24 -6.97 -4.29
C ARG A 161 -13.53 -7.33 -3.59
N LYS A 162 -14.66 -7.11 -4.28
CA LYS A 162 -16.00 -7.49 -3.78
C LYS A 162 -16.10 -8.99 -3.49
N ASP A 163 -15.57 -9.83 -4.40
CA ASP A 163 -15.56 -11.30 -4.28
C ASP A 163 -14.57 -11.82 -3.21
N GLN A 164 -13.70 -10.97 -2.71
CA GLN A 164 -12.79 -11.24 -1.57
C GLN A 164 -13.31 -10.66 -0.23
N GLY A 165 -14.60 -10.41 -0.14
CA GLY A 165 -15.24 -9.98 1.10
C GLY A 165 -15.19 -8.47 1.38
N GLY A 166 -14.89 -7.62 0.38
CA GLY A 166 -14.73 -6.18 0.58
C GLY A 166 -15.88 -5.50 1.31
N LEU A 167 -17.14 -5.86 1.01
CA LEU A 167 -18.30 -5.31 1.70
C LEU A 167 -18.47 -5.86 3.13
N THR A 168 -18.07 -7.10 3.37
CA THR A 168 -18.09 -7.71 4.71
C THR A 168 -17.04 -7.07 5.62
N ILE A 169 -15.83 -6.83 5.09
CA ILE A 169 -14.77 -6.11 5.80
C ILE A 169 -15.23 -4.68 6.10
N MET A 170 -15.78 -3.95 5.13
CA MET A 170 -16.34 -2.63 5.36
C MET A 170 -17.32 -2.61 6.54
N LYS A 171 -18.27 -3.57 6.62
CA LYS A 171 -19.22 -3.65 7.72
C LYS A 171 -18.54 -3.85 9.08
N LYS A 172 -17.50 -4.69 9.15
CA LYS A 172 -16.73 -4.92 10.39
C LYS A 172 -15.93 -3.69 10.85
N LEU A 173 -15.62 -2.78 9.95
CA LEU A 173 -14.87 -1.55 10.25
C LEU A 173 -15.78 -0.37 10.61
N GLN A 174 -17.11 -0.48 10.45
CA GLN A 174 -18.06 0.60 10.68
C GLN A 174 -18.10 1.10 12.14
N ASP A 175 -17.73 0.28 13.12
CA ASP A 175 -17.63 0.71 14.52
C ASP A 175 -16.41 1.61 14.77
N THR A 176 -15.37 1.46 13.95
CA THR A 176 -14.10 2.19 14.06
C THR A 176 -14.05 3.43 13.19
N TYR A 177 -14.67 3.37 12.00
CA TYR A 177 -14.55 4.39 10.95
C TYR A 177 -15.89 4.76 10.33
N ASN A 178 -15.95 6.01 9.85
CA ASN A 178 -16.89 6.43 8.81
C ASN A 178 -16.29 6.10 7.46
N ILE A 179 -16.92 5.20 6.67
CA ILE A 179 -16.33 4.65 5.46
C ILE A 179 -17.13 5.04 4.23
N GLU A 180 -16.44 5.53 3.22
CA GLU A 180 -16.99 5.86 1.91
C GLU A 180 -16.33 4.99 0.83
N ILE A 181 -17.13 4.51 -0.12
CA ILE A 181 -16.60 3.86 -1.32
C ILE A 181 -16.36 4.93 -2.36
N LYS A 182 -15.10 5.18 -2.70
CA LYS A 182 -14.67 6.24 -3.62
C LYS A 182 -14.72 5.81 -5.09
N ASP A 183 -14.49 4.51 -5.37
CA ASP A 183 -14.57 3.98 -6.73
C ASP A 183 -14.92 2.48 -6.74
N LYS A 184 -15.52 2.04 -7.84
CA LYS A 184 -15.88 0.64 -8.11
C LYS A 184 -15.58 0.31 -9.56
N LYS A 185 -14.61 -0.57 -9.79
CA LYS A 185 -14.24 -0.95 -11.17
C LYS A 185 -13.71 -2.38 -11.23
N LYS A 186 -14.19 -3.16 -12.18
CA LYS A 186 -13.77 -4.56 -12.42
C LYS A 186 -13.77 -5.42 -11.13
N GLY A 187 -14.77 -5.25 -10.28
CA GLY A 187 -14.89 -5.99 -9.02
C GLY A 187 -14.04 -5.46 -7.87
N TYR A 188 -13.16 -4.49 -8.07
CA TYR A 188 -12.43 -3.79 -7.02
C TYR A 188 -13.26 -2.66 -6.43
N LEU A 189 -13.13 -2.45 -5.13
CA LEU A 189 -13.73 -1.37 -4.36
C LEU A 189 -12.60 -0.57 -3.72
N ILE A 190 -12.63 0.75 -3.92
CA ILE A 190 -11.69 1.68 -3.26
C ILE A 190 -12.44 2.34 -2.11
N PHE A 191 -11.87 2.23 -0.93
CA PHE A 191 -12.44 2.78 0.29
C PHE A 191 -11.60 3.93 0.84
N CYS A 192 -12.29 4.95 1.36
CA CYS A 192 -11.71 5.97 2.22
C CYS A 192 -12.43 5.89 3.58
N ALA A 193 -11.67 5.73 4.65
CA ALA A 193 -12.17 5.58 6.00
C ALA A 193 -11.58 6.68 6.90
N LYS A 194 -12.45 7.39 7.64
CA LYS A 194 -12.09 8.43 8.63
C LYS A 194 -12.43 7.93 10.01
N SER A 195 -11.55 8.14 10.97
CA SER A 195 -11.80 7.79 12.37
C SER A 195 -13.10 8.41 12.89
N LYS A 196 -13.84 7.63 13.65
CA LYS A 196 -14.97 8.15 14.43
C LYS A 196 -14.49 8.81 15.70
#